data_b4c9a0245293e2808aad3e7d358a7dda
#
_entry.id   b4c9a0245293e2808aad3e7d358a7dda
#
_cell.length_a   1.000
_cell.length_b   1.000
_cell.length_c   1.000
_cell.angle_alpha   90.00
_cell.angle_beta   90.00
_cell.angle_gamma   90.00
#
_symmetry.space_group_name_H-M   'P 1'
#
loop_
_entity.id
_entity.type
_entity.pdbx_description
1 polymer ?
#
loop_
_entity_poly.entity_id
_entity_poly.type
_entity_poly.pdbx_seq_one_letter_code
_entity_poly.pdbx_strand_id
1 'polypeptide(L)'
;MKRSLLFLPVTAILFATSAVTAQDICRDIADRCEEHITTAYIPDGQFYRALLNEDETAEFELTLYGGTTYRVAACTGQTDGALEFSVYDRERNLLFTNREHDNEPYWDLAVANTLDVVLEANLDNAKVGSGCAVMLIGFKR
;
A
#
# COMPACT_ATOMS: atom_id res chain seq x y z
N MET A 1 -7.50 15.30 -72.51
CA MET A 1 -8.28 15.06 -71.30
C MET A 1 -7.29 14.78 -70.17
N LYS A 2 -7.03 15.78 -69.33
CA LYS A 2 -6.16 15.65 -68.15
C LYS A 2 -7.00 15.31 -66.94
N ARG A 3 -6.84 14.08 -66.37
CA ARG A 3 -7.46 13.71 -65.08
C ARG A 3 -6.54 14.17 -63.99
N SER A 4 -6.95 15.22 -63.24
CA SER A 4 -6.31 15.62 -62.01
C SER A 4 -6.75 14.69 -60.90
N LEU A 5 -5.81 13.93 -60.33
CA LEU A 5 -5.98 13.20 -59.07
C LEU A 5 -5.74 14.15 -57.91
N LEU A 6 -6.81 14.48 -57.21
CA LEU A 6 -6.75 15.18 -55.94
C LEU A 6 -6.30 14.17 -54.85
N PHE A 7 -5.08 14.32 -54.37
CA PHE A 7 -4.62 13.64 -53.13
C PHE A 7 -5.13 14.43 -51.95
N LEU A 8 -6.08 13.86 -51.19
CA LEU A 8 -6.43 14.34 -49.86
C LEU A 8 -5.42 13.82 -48.84
N PRO A 9 -4.82 14.69 -48.03
CA PRO A 9 -3.97 14.19 -46.95
C PRO A 9 -4.88 13.71 -45.81
N VAL A 10 -4.80 12.41 -45.50
CA VAL A 10 -5.41 11.83 -44.29
C VAL A 10 -4.54 12.22 -43.11
N THR A 11 -4.99 13.21 -42.36
CA THR A 11 -4.38 13.62 -41.10
C THR A 11 -4.72 12.58 -40.04
N ALA A 12 -3.80 11.67 -39.72
CA ALA A 12 -3.94 10.73 -38.62
C ALA A 12 -3.79 11.47 -37.28
N ILE A 13 -4.90 11.66 -36.59
CA ILE A 13 -4.90 12.19 -35.22
C ILE A 13 -4.50 11.05 -34.29
N LEU A 14 -3.26 11.06 -33.81
CA LEU A 14 -2.78 10.17 -32.75
C LEU A 14 -3.40 10.65 -31.42
N PHE A 15 -4.39 9.92 -30.93
CA PHE A 15 -4.85 10.05 -29.55
C PHE A 15 -3.81 9.39 -28.63
N ALA A 16 -2.99 10.22 -27.98
CA ALA A 16 -2.14 9.78 -26.89
C ALA A 16 -3.03 9.52 -25.68
N THR A 17 -3.43 8.27 -25.46
CA THR A 17 -4.08 7.86 -24.22
C THR A 17 -3.01 7.78 -23.14
N SER A 18 -3.02 8.72 -22.19
CA SER A 18 -2.19 8.65 -20.99
C SER A 18 -2.68 7.47 -20.15
N ALA A 19 -1.96 6.36 -20.19
CA ALA A 19 -2.20 5.24 -19.29
C ALA A 19 -1.72 5.66 -17.88
N VAL A 20 -2.66 5.98 -16.99
CA VAL A 20 -2.37 6.09 -15.56
C VAL A 20 -1.97 4.71 -15.09
N THR A 21 -0.73 4.54 -14.65
CA THR A 21 -0.23 3.23 -14.22
C THR A 21 -0.69 2.96 -12.78
N ALA A 22 -0.93 1.68 -12.47
CA ALA A 22 -1.27 1.24 -11.10
C ALA A 22 -0.19 1.66 -10.07
N GLN A 23 1.04 1.89 -10.51
CA GLN A 23 2.14 2.39 -9.69
C GLN A 23 1.91 3.83 -9.20
N ASP A 24 1.29 4.68 -9.99
CA ASP A 24 1.02 6.07 -9.62
C ASP A 24 -0.05 6.14 -8.53
N ILE A 25 -1.09 5.30 -8.62
CA ILE A 25 -2.16 5.21 -7.61
C ILE A 25 -1.59 4.79 -6.25
N CYS A 26 -0.73 3.78 -6.21
CA CYS A 26 -0.09 3.31 -4.99
C CYS A 26 0.82 4.38 -4.38
N ARG A 27 1.49 5.18 -5.19
CA ARG A 27 2.35 6.27 -4.71
C ARG A 27 1.53 7.37 -4.02
N ASP A 28 0.44 7.81 -4.62
CA ASP A 28 -0.43 8.83 -4.04
C ASP A 28 -1.00 8.37 -2.68
N ILE A 29 -1.30 7.07 -2.55
CA ILE A 29 -1.74 6.48 -1.28
C ILE A 29 -0.60 6.48 -0.27
N ALA A 30 0.63 6.15 -0.68
CA ALA A 30 1.80 6.16 0.20
C ALA A 30 2.09 7.56 0.73
N ASP A 31 2.07 8.57 -0.12
CA ASP A 31 2.32 9.96 0.26
C ASP A 31 1.33 10.44 1.34
N ARG A 32 0.06 10.03 1.24
CA ARG A 32 -0.93 10.30 2.30
C ARG A 32 -0.72 9.44 3.55
N CYS A 33 -0.30 8.19 3.38
CA CYS A 33 -0.04 7.28 4.48
C CYS A 33 1.14 7.73 5.36
N GLU A 34 2.08 8.50 4.80
CA GLU A 34 3.22 9.08 5.54
C GLU A 34 2.77 9.99 6.69
N GLU A 35 1.56 10.56 6.62
CA GLU A 35 1.00 11.37 7.70
C GLU A 35 0.87 10.59 9.02
N HIS A 36 0.73 9.27 8.94
CA HIS A 36 0.70 8.37 10.10
C HIS A 36 2.09 8.08 10.67
N ILE A 37 3.15 8.30 9.90
CA ILE A 37 4.54 8.20 10.36
C ILE A 37 4.95 9.58 10.85
N THR A 38 4.78 9.82 12.14
CA THR A 38 5.09 11.13 12.75
C THR A 38 6.59 11.39 12.83
N THR A 39 6.98 12.63 13.19
CA THR A 39 8.38 13.03 13.38
C THR A 39 9.13 12.24 14.47
N ALA A 40 8.40 11.50 15.33
CA ALA A 40 9.00 10.63 16.35
C ALA A 40 9.52 9.30 15.78
N TYR A 41 9.15 8.97 14.56
CA TYR A 41 9.55 7.74 13.87
C TYR A 41 10.41 8.05 12.66
N ILE A 42 11.37 7.20 12.40
CA ILE A 42 12.21 7.23 11.20
C ILE A 42 11.63 6.18 10.24
N PRO A 43 11.21 6.56 9.02
CA PRO A 43 10.81 5.57 8.01
C PRO A 43 11.96 4.60 7.71
N ASP A 44 11.64 3.33 7.50
CA ASP A 44 12.64 2.31 7.12
C ASP A 44 13.15 2.46 5.67
N GLY A 45 12.54 3.38 4.91
CA GLY A 45 12.86 3.64 3.51
C GLY A 45 12.24 2.63 2.54
N GLN A 46 11.45 1.68 3.03
CA GLN A 46 10.74 0.71 2.21
C GLN A 46 9.30 1.18 1.96
N PHE A 47 8.79 0.71 0.85
CA PHE A 47 7.44 0.98 0.39
C PHE A 47 6.77 -0.34 0.02
N TYR A 48 6.03 -0.88 0.95
CA TYR A 48 5.33 -2.15 0.78
C TYR A 48 3.98 -1.88 0.11
N ARG A 49 3.71 -2.53 -1.03
CA ARG A 49 2.48 -2.31 -1.79
C ARG A 49 2.02 -3.55 -2.52
N ALA A 50 0.71 -3.66 -2.69
CA ALA A 50 0.09 -4.67 -3.53
C ALA A 50 -1.24 -4.14 -4.08
N LEU A 51 -1.55 -4.49 -5.33
CA LEU A 51 -2.91 -4.34 -5.85
C LEU A 51 -3.72 -5.54 -5.40
N LEU A 52 -4.85 -5.28 -4.74
CA LEU A 52 -5.74 -6.29 -4.21
C LEU A 52 -7.14 -6.15 -4.82
N ASN A 53 -7.76 -7.28 -5.09
CA ASN A 53 -9.19 -7.41 -5.30
C ASN A 53 -9.84 -8.00 -4.05
N GLU A 54 -11.16 -8.16 -4.07
CA GLU A 54 -11.91 -8.87 -3.04
C GLU A 54 -11.25 -10.22 -2.72
N ASP A 55 -11.17 -10.54 -1.43
CA ASP A 55 -10.66 -11.81 -0.91
C ASP A 55 -9.16 -12.10 -1.19
N GLU A 56 -8.43 -11.15 -1.77
CA GLU A 56 -6.98 -11.28 -1.91
C GLU A 56 -6.24 -10.79 -0.66
N THR A 57 -5.13 -11.46 -0.36
CA THR A 57 -4.23 -11.12 0.74
C THR A 57 -2.85 -10.82 0.18
N ALA A 58 -2.27 -9.69 0.60
CA ALA A 58 -0.86 -9.43 0.39
C ALA A 58 -0.07 -9.84 1.63
N GLU A 59 1.10 -10.42 1.42
CA GLU A 59 2.04 -10.78 2.49
C GLU A 59 3.39 -10.10 2.24
N PHE A 60 3.97 -9.53 3.30
CA PHE A 60 5.28 -8.90 3.28
C PHE A 60 6.11 -9.46 4.45
N GLU A 61 7.29 -9.98 4.15
CA GLU A 61 8.21 -10.50 5.16
C GLU A 61 9.22 -9.41 5.53
N LEU A 62 9.45 -9.23 6.83
CA LEU A 62 10.47 -8.32 7.33
C LEU A 62 11.01 -8.76 8.69
N THR A 63 12.17 -8.23 9.05
CA THR A 63 12.76 -8.42 10.37
C THR A 63 12.57 -7.17 11.21
N LEU A 64 11.96 -7.34 12.40
CA LEU A 64 11.88 -6.29 13.41
C LEU A 64 13.00 -6.51 14.42
N TYR A 65 13.88 -5.52 14.53
CA TYR A 65 15.00 -5.59 15.46
C TYR A 65 14.58 -5.23 16.87
N GLY A 66 15.09 -5.99 17.85
CA GLY A 66 14.77 -5.78 19.27
C GLY A 66 15.32 -4.47 19.82
N GLY A 67 14.67 -3.98 20.86
CA GLY A 67 15.11 -2.81 21.62
C GLY A 67 14.49 -1.48 21.14
N THR A 68 13.56 -1.52 20.21
CA THR A 68 12.85 -0.30 19.75
C THR A 68 11.35 -0.55 19.55
N THR A 69 10.64 0.52 19.27
CA THR A 69 9.21 0.48 18.89
C THR A 69 9.08 0.78 17.41
N TYR A 70 8.33 -0.04 16.72
CA TYR A 70 7.96 0.15 15.32
C TYR A 70 6.55 0.69 15.21
N ARG A 71 6.34 1.58 14.26
CA ARG A 71 5.00 1.94 13.79
C ARG A 71 4.76 1.30 12.44
N VAL A 72 3.67 0.57 12.34
CA VAL A 72 3.14 0.05 11.08
C VAL A 72 1.96 0.93 10.68
N ALA A 73 2.02 1.59 9.54
CA ALA A 73 0.90 2.32 8.95
C ALA A 73 0.38 1.55 7.73
N ALA A 74 -0.94 1.45 7.60
CA ALA A 74 -1.60 0.66 6.57
C ALA A 74 -2.76 1.44 5.96
N CYS A 75 -2.67 1.74 4.65
CA CYS A 75 -3.59 2.62 3.96
C CYS A 75 -4.03 2.06 2.62
N THR A 76 -5.26 2.37 2.23
CA THR A 76 -5.79 2.15 0.89
C THR A 76 -6.81 3.23 0.55
N GLY A 77 -6.92 3.60 -0.74
CA GLY A 77 -7.91 4.56 -1.20
C GLY A 77 -7.78 5.95 -0.59
N GLN A 78 -8.92 6.62 -0.38
CA GLN A 78 -9.00 8.00 0.09
C GLN A 78 -9.24 8.14 1.59
N THR A 79 -9.73 7.08 2.24
CA THR A 79 -10.13 7.09 3.66
C THR A 79 -9.42 6.01 4.43
N ASP A 80 -9.08 6.34 5.69
CA ASP A 80 -8.53 5.38 6.63
C ASP A 80 -9.56 4.31 7.04
N GLY A 81 -9.08 3.19 7.55
CA GLY A 81 -9.90 2.12 8.09
C GLY A 81 -10.47 1.16 7.04
N ALA A 82 -10.07 1.28 5.78
CA ALA A 82 -10.44 0.35 4.72
C ALA A 82 -9.38 -0.73 4.44
N LEU A 83 -8.23 -0.67 5.10
CA LEU A 83 -7.21 -1.71 5.05
C LEU A 83 -7.09 -2.40 6.41
N GLU A 84 -7.30 -3.70 6.39
CA GLU A 84 -7.05 -4.58 7.52
C GLU A 84 -5.62 -5.10 7.44
N PHE A 85 -4.91 -5.10 8.55
CA PHE A 85 -3.59 -5.71 8.59
C PHE A 85 -3.38 -6.54 9.85
N SER A 86 -2.55 -7.55 9.72
CA SER A 86 -2.16 -8.45 10.79
C SER A 86 -0.66 -8.70 10.76
N VAL A 87 -0.10 -8.90 11.94
CA VAL A 87 1.32 -9.23 12.12
C VAL A 87 1.40 -10.63 12.69
N TYR A 88 2.12 -11.51 12.01
CA TYR A 88 2.38 -12.88 12.43
C TYR A 88 3.87 -13.12 12.64
N ASP A 89 4.22 -14.04 13.52
CA ASP A 89 5.57 -14.61 13.55
C ASP A 89 5.75 -15.66 12.42
N ARG A 90 6.94 -16.23 12.30
CA ARG A 90 7.23 -17.28 11.30
C ARG A 90 6.42 -18.55 11.49
N GLU A 91 6.01 -18.86 12.72
CA GLU A 91 5.16 -19.99 13.05
C GLU A 91 3.68 -19.72 12.83
N ARG A 92 3.34 -18.54 12.26
CA ARG A 92 1.96 -18.08 11.99
C ARG A 92 1.13 -17.84 13.25
N ASN A 93 1.79 -17.55 14.37
CA ASN A 93 1.09 -17.05 15.55
C ASN A 93 0.75 -15.57 15.32
N LEU A 94 -0.51 -15.21 15.57
CA LEU A 94 -0.96 -13.82 15.47
C LEU A 94 -0.36 -13.00 16.62
N LEU A 95 0.39 -11.96 16.27
CA LEU A 95 0.97 -11.02 17.22
C LEU A 95 0.11 -9.76 17.37
N PHE A 96 -0.51 -9.32 16.29
CA PHE A 96 -1.39 -8.16 16.27
C PHE A 96 -2.34 -8.21 15.05
N THR A 97 -3.54 -7.64 15.22
CA THR A 97 -4.44 -7.32 14.10
C THR A 97 -5.21 -6.03 14.41
N ASN A 98 -5.32 -5.13 13.43
CA ASN A 98 -6.10 -3.90 13.59
C ASN A 98 -7.61 -4.14 13.53
N ARG A 99 -8.06 -5.32 13.09
CA ARG A 99 -9.50 -5.69 13.11
C ARG A 99 -10.11 -5.61 14.50
N GLU A 100 -9.32 -5.86 15.54
CA GLU A 100 -9.73 -5.76 16.95
C GLU A 100 -9.70 -4.32 17.49
N HIS A 101 -9.27 -3.36 16.66
CA HIS A 101 -9.10 -1.96 17.00
C HIS A 101 -9.75 -1.03 15.96
N ASP A 102 -10.97 -1.37 15.52
CA ASP A 102 -11.76 -0.58 14.57
C ASP A 102 -11.02 -0.23 13.26
N ASN A 103 -10.16 -1.14 12.79
CA ASN A 103 -9.30 -0.96 11.63
C ASN A 103 -8.43 0.31 11.69
N GLU A 104 -7.89 0.64 12.87
CA GLU A 104 -6.94 1.75 13.03
C GLU A 104 -5.88 1.71 11.92
N PRO A 105 -5.59 2.85 11.25
CA PRO A 105 -4.68 2.88 10.11
C PRO A 105 -3.22 2.74 10.48
N TYR A 106 -2.87 2.78 11.76
CA TYR A 106 -1.50 2.52 12.24
C TYR A 106 -1.51 1.89 13.64
N TRP A 107 -0.41 1.23 13.97
CA TRP A 107 -0.20 0.68 15.31
C TRP A 107 1.28 0.67 15.68
N ASP A 108 1.54 0.87 16.99
CA ASP A 108 2.88 0.86 17.55
C ASP A 108 3.17 -0.49 18.20
N LEU A 109 4.24 -1.14 17.75
CA LEU A 109 4.69 -2.44 18.22
C LEU A 109 6.01 -2.29 18.97
N ALA A 110 6.01 -2.51 20.28
CA ALA A 110 7.24 -2.58 21.07
C ALA A 110 7.90 -3.94 20.86
N VAL A 111 9.14 -3.95 20.39
CA VAL A 111 9.89 -5.16 20.07
C VAL A 111 11.04 -5.34 21.04
N ALA A 112 10.92 -6.32 21.95
CA ALA A 112 11.95 -6.60 22.94
C ALA A 112 13.14 -7.39 22.35
N ASN A 113 12.83 -8.39 21.54
CA ASN A 113 13.82 -9.25 20.90
C ASN A 113 13.60 -9.23 19.38
N THR A 114 14.70 -9.29 18.63
CA THR A 114 14.64 -9.38 17.17
C THR A 114 13.83 -10.59 16.73
N LEU A 115 12.87 -10.36 15.83
CA LEU A 115 12.03 -11.41 15.27
C LEU A 115 11.71 -11.13 13.81
N ASP A 116 11.52 -12.20 13.06
CA ASP A 116 11.01 -12.13 11.70
C ASP A 116 9.49 -12.22 11.74
N VAL A 117 8.84 -11.36 10.98
CA VAL A 117 7.40 -11.27 10.93
C VAL A 117 6.89 -11.32 9.50
N VAL A 118 5.64 -11.73 9.36
CA VAL A 118 4.85 -11.62 8.15
C VAL A 118 3.75 -10.60 8.42
N LEU A 119 3.73 -9.52 7.63
CA LEU A 119 2.62 -8.59 7.59
C LEU A 119 1.63 -9.05 6.53
N GLU A 120 0.41 -9.30 6.93
CA GLU A 120 -0.70 -9.54 6.00
C GLU A 120 -1.55 -8.29 5.85
N ALA A 121 -1.98 -8.00 4.64
CA ALA A 121 -2.90 -6.92 4.32
C ALA A 121 -4.07 -7.44 3.49
N ASN A 122 -5.29 -7.06 3.91
CA ASN A 122 -6.54 -7.37 3.24
C ASN A 122 -7.38 -6.10 3.11
N LEU A 123 -8.18 -6.01 2.06
CA LEU A 123 -9.19 -4.97 1.98
C LEU A 123 -10.38 -5.30 2.89
N ASP A 124 -10.93 -4.29 3.56
CA ASP A 124 -12.25 -4.41 4.19
C ASP A 124 -13.31 -4.37 3.07
N ASN A 125 -13.75 -5.53 2.63
CA ASN A 125 -14.67 -5.70 1.51
C ASN A 125 -16.04 -5.03 1.72
N ALA A 126 -16.39 -4.68 2.96
CA ALA A 126 -17.57 -3.87 3.25
C ALA A 126 -17.40 -2.39 2.84
N LYS A 127 -16.16 -1.94 2.67
CA LYS A 127 -15.82 -0.54 2.36
C LYS A 127 -15.25 -0.37 0.96
N VAL A 128 -14.46 -1.33 0.48
CA VAL A 128 -13.79 -1.25 -0.82
C VAL A 128 -13.60 -2.63 -1.42
N GLY A 129 -13.91 -2.79 -2.72
CA GLY A 129 -13.82 -4.07 -3.43
C GLY A 129 -12.48 -4.33 -4.12
N SER A 130 -11.72 -3.28 -4.41
CA SER A 130 -10.38 -3.38 -4.99
C SER A 130 -9.58 -2.12 -4.72
N GLY A 131 -8.26 -2.22 -4.68
CA GLY A 131 -7.41 -1.08 -4.46
C GLY A 131 -5.95 -1.43 -4.23
N CYS A 132 -5.14 -0.40 -4.06
CA CYS A 132 -3.75 -0.57 -3.66
C CYS A 132 -3.66 -0.60 -2.13
N ALA A 133 -3.17 -1.70 -1.59
CA ALA A 133 -2.74 -1.78 -0.20
C ALA A 133 -1.32 -1.22 -0.08
N VAL A 134 -1.14 -0.26 0.82
CA VAL A 134 0.16 0.35 1.13
C VAL A 134 0.45 0.17 2.60
N MET A 135 1.66 -0.30 2.91
CA MET A 135 2.16 -0.36 4.28
C MET A 135 3.48 0.38 4.38
N LEU A 136 3.60 1.21 5.40
CA LEU A 136 4.82 1.94 5.74
C LEU A 136 5.27 1.53 7.13
N ILE A 137 6.58 1.42 7.30
CA ILE A 137 7.19 1.02 8.56
C ILE A 137 8.12 2.15 9.03
N GLY A 138 7.91 2.58 10.26
CA GLY A 138 8.81 3.50 10.95
C GLY A 138 9.31 2.89 12.24
N PHE A 139 10.51 3.25 12.68
CA PHE A 139 11.05 2.87 13.98
C PHE A 139 11.31 4.11 14.82
N LYS A 140 11.14 3.96 16.12
CA LYS A 140 11.27 5.07 17.07
C LYS A 140 12.73 5.54 17.17
N ARG A 141 12.91 6.85 17.16
CA ARG A 141 14.21 7.49 17.44
C ARG A 141 14.64 7.26 18.88
#